data_1b12ff938d0981c0ba5fad26a6d44401
#
_entry.id   1b12ff938d0981c0ba5fad26a6d44401
#
_cell.length_a   1.000
_cell.length_b   1.000
_cell.length_c   1.000
_cell.angle_alpha   90.00
_cell.angle_beta   90.00
_cell.angle_gamma   90.00
#
_symmetry.space_group_name_H-M   'P 1'
#
loop_
_entity.id
_entity.type
_entity.pdbx_description
1 polymer ?
#
loop_
_entity_poly.entity_id
_entity_poly.type
_entity_poly.pdbx_seq_one_letter_code
_entity_poly.pdbx_strand_id
1 'polypeptide(L)'
;MLIKNVRLLAELSGGYKAAYGSVRVKDGKITEVSAEELLPLAEEEVFDAEGKTLLPGLIDLHTHITLLGGVGENSKNEPMQLLIDAAAQAKRFLKYGFTTIRDCGSYERVATYVRNMIRMGLCEGPNLIACGNTLASSATMKEGYLLDGELGFTVGVRKEAAYGADFIKIYASGSAYNPTGVPLNPIMTREEIRAAVDTAKVNGLYVAAHCHADEAVRACIECGVRTIEHATYISDATTDLLLAAENCYLVPTLACTDVSQTDPVERKFWLERLTPMRENMCRAIQRAYRAGAMIGFGTDCVPGQPQYANGVEFRFRAEDAGMAPIEVLKQATVYNAAIAGIEEKTGCIKAGLDADLVLVDGNPDENMEVMYHLPFAVWKAGKRVAQ
;
A
#
# COMPACT_ATOMS: atom_id res chain seq x y z
N MET A 1 -19.33 14.07 16.40
CA MET A 1 -18.65 13.15 17.37
C MET A 1 -17.38 13.81 17.86
N LEU A 2 -17.15 13.75 19.16
CA LEU A 2 -15.90 14.18 19.81
C LEU A 2 -15.15 12.94 20.32
N ILE A 3 -13.93 12.74 19.87
CA ILE A 3 -13.01 11.74 20.41
C ILE A 3 -12.09 12.49 21.37
N LYS A 4 -12.16 12.17 22.67
CA LYS A 4 -11.40 12.85 23.73
C LYS A 4 -10.41 11.91 24.40
N ASN A 5 -9.51 12.47 25.20
CA ASN A 5 -8.47 11.74 25.92
C ASN A 5 -7.60 10.88 24.98
N VAL A 6 -7.27 11.42 23.79
CA VAL A 6 -6.41 10.77 22.81
C VAL A 6 -4.95 11.19 22.96
N ARG A 7 -4.04 10.23 22.84
CA ARG A 7 -2.63 10.53 22.60
C ARG A 7 -2.44 10.89 21.12
N LEU A 8 -1.84 12.04 20.86
CA LEU A 8 -1.54 12.55 19.51
C LEU A 8 -0.03 12.60 19.29
N LEU A 9 0.41 12.17 18.09
CA LEU A 9 1.79 12.22 17.64
C LEU A 9 1.96 13.39 16.68
N ALA A 10 2.86 14.32 16.97
CA ALA A 10 3.05 15.54 16.18
C ALA A 10 3.28 15.27 14.68
N GLU A 11 4.04 14.23 14.37
CA GLU A 11 4.39 13.81 13.02
C GLU A 11 3.18 13.36 12.20
N LEU A 12 2.11 12.92 12.86
CA LEU A 12 0.92 12.33 12.25
C LEU A 12 -0.33 13.20 12.42
N SER A 13 -0.22 14.33 13.14
CA SER A 13 -1.36 15.17 13.51
C SER A 13 -1.15 16.66 13.20
N GLY A 14 -0.41 16.97 12.14
CA GLY A 14 -0.21 18.36 11.71
C GLY A 14 0.55 19.22 12.74
N GLY A 15 1.40 18.58 13.55
CA GLY A 15 2.19 19.24 14.60
C GLY A 15 1.57 19.20 16.01
N TYR A 16 0.35 18.69 16.18
CA TYR A 16 -0.25 18.54 17.50
C TYR A 16 0.37 17.36 18.27
N LYS A 17 0.88 17.62 19.46
CA LYS A 17 1.38 16.60 20.40
C LYS A 17 0.59 16.70 21.71
N ALA A 18 -0.02 15.60 22.12
CA ALA A 18 -0.79 15.55 23.36
C ALA A 18 -0.77 14.16 23.96
N ALA A 19 -0.78 14.09 25.31
CA ALA A 19 -1.07 12.85 26.04
C ALA A 19 -2.59 12.62 26.13
N TYR A 20 -3.38 13.71 26.21
CA TYR A 20 -4.84 13.69 26.37
C TYR A 20 -5.47 14.81 25.53
N GLY A 21 -5.29 14.76 24.24
CA GLY A 21 -5.89 15.70 23.29
C GLY A 21 -7.32 15.33 22.88
N SER A 22 -7.85 16.08 21.94
CA SER A 22 -9.20 15.88 21.40
C SER A 22 -9.26 16.06 19.89
N VAL A 23 -10.14 15.30 19.26
CA VAL A 23 -10.43 15.40 17.80
C VAL A 23 -11.93 15.44 17.61
N ARG A 24 -12.43 16.48 16.94
CA ARG A 24 -13.85 16.59 16.58
C ARG A 24 -14.07 16.22 15.14
N VAL A 25 -15.09 15.42 14.90
CA VAL A 25 -15.48 14.89 13.60
C VAL A 25 -16.92 15.27 13.30
N LYS A 26 -17.17 15.83 12.13
CA LYS A 26 -18.50 16.16 11.63
C LYS A 26 -18.56 15.87 10.13
N ASP A 27 -19.66 15.29 9.67
CA ASP A 27 -19.95 15.01 8.26
C ASP A 27 -18.81 14.26 7.54
N GLY A 28 -18.20 13.29 8.25
CA GLY A 28 -17.10 12.48 7.73
C GLY A 28 -15.73 13.15 7.70
N LYS A 29 -15.63 14.39 8.19
CA LYS A 29 -14.40 15.19 8.20
C LYS A 29 -13.92 15.48 9.62
N ILE A 30 -12.62 15.61 9.79
CA ILE A 30 -12.02 16.21 10.99
C ILE A 30 -12.28 17.70 10.91
N THR A 31 -12.95 18.25 11.92
CA THR A 31 -13.26 19.70 11.96
C THR A 31 -12.38 20.45 12.93
N GLU A 32 -11.86 19.77 13.97
CA GLU A 32 -11.02 20.38 14.97
C GLU A 32 -10.04 19.36 15.58
N VAL A 33 -8.81 19.76 15.80
CA VAL A 33 -7.78 19.00 16.52
C VAL A 33 -7.23 19.89 17.62
N SER A 34 -7.14 19.40 18.84
CA SER A 34 -6.63 20.14 19.99
C SER A 34 -5.68 19.28 20.81
N ALA A 35 -4.61 19.90 21.31
CA ALA A 35 -3.73 19.29 22.31
C ALA A 35 -4.36 19.32 23.72
N GLU A 36 -5.46 20.06 23.89
CA GLU A 36 -6.20 20.19 25.12
C GLU A 36 -7.57 19.51 25.03
N GLU A 37 -8.23 19.31 26.14
CA GLU A 37 -9.58 18.77 26.19
C GLU A 37 -10.57 19.76 25.56
N LEU A 38 -11.36 19.30 24.61
CA LEU A 38 -12.49 20.03 24.05
C LEU A 38 -13.77 19.65 24.81
N LEU A 39 -14.60 20.66 25.08
CA LEU A 39 -15.92 20.42 25.63
C LEU A 39 -16.89 19.90 24.56
N PRO A 40 -17.72 18.90 24.89
CA PRO A 40 -18.76 18.43 23.99
C PRO A 40 -19.74 19.55 23.61
N LEU A 41 -20.17 19.57 22.36
CA LEU A 41 -21.31 20.40 21.93
C LEU A 41 -22.64 19.73 22.32
N ALA A 42 -23.73 20.50 22.28
CA ALA A 42 -25.06 19.94 22.55
C ALA A 42 -25.35 18.77 21.59
N GLU A 43 -25.80 17.65 22.13
CA GLU A 43 -26.13 16.40 21.41
C GLU A 43 -24.95 15.76 20.66
N GLU A 44 -23.70 16.18 20.91
CA GLU A 44 -22.54 15.59 20.30
C GLU A 44 -22.23 14.22 20.92
N GLU A 45 -22.11 13.19 20.09
CA GLU A 45 -21.60 11.88 20.51
C GLU A 45 -20.16 12.02 21.02
N VAL A 46 -19.89 11.48 22.21
CA VAL A 46 -18.56 11.52 22.81
C VAL A 46 -17.99 10.12 22.90
N PHE A 47 -16.78 9.95 22.38
CA PHE A 47 -15.98 8.74 22.53
C PHE A 47 -14.75 9.05 23.38
N ASP A 48 -14.61 8.38 24.53
CA ASP A 48 -13.44 8.49 25.40
C ASP A 48 -12.38 7.47 25.00
N ALA A 49 -11.23 7.94 24.57
CA ALA A 49 -10.12 7.08 24.12
C ALA A 49 -9.24 6.58 25.27
N GLU A 50 -9.47 7.04 26.50
CA GLU A 50 -8.77 6.58 27.72
C GLU A 50 -7.24 6.64 27.61
N GLY A 51 -6.69 7.64 26.91
CA GLY A 51 -5.24 7.83 26.73
C GLY A 51 -4.62 6.97 25.61
N LYS A 52 -5.42 6.21 24.87
CA LYS A 52 -4.94 5.43 23.72
C LYS A 52 -4.45 6.34 22.58
N THR A 53 -3.54 5.82 21.76
CA THR A 53 -2.96 6.57 20.65
C THR A 53 -3.88 6.59 19.43
N LEU A 54 -4.22 7.79 18.96
CA LEU A 54 -4.97 7.98 17.73
C LEU A 54 -4.00 8.21 16.56
N LEU A 55 -4.16 7.42 15.51
CA LEU A 55 -3.42 7.49 14.27
C LEU A 55 -4.36 7.91 13.13
N PRO A 56 -3.84 8.50 12.05
CA PRO A 56 -4.58 8.54 10.79
C PRO A 56 -4.90 7.12 10.33
N GLY A 57 -5.92 6.98 9.51
CA GLY A 57 -6.18 5.71 8.83
C GLY A 57 -4.95 5.23 8.07
N LEU A 58 -4.60 3.95 8.25
CA LEU A 58 -3.44 3.36 7.60
C LEU A 58 -3.65 3.26 6.08
N ILE A 59 -2.57 3.40 5.35
CA ILE A 59 -2.53 3.35 3.89
C ILE A 59 -1.55 2.26 3.47
N ASP A 60 -2.00 1.32 2.63
CA ASP A 60 -1.15 0.30 2.01
C ASP A 60 -1.08 0.54 0.50
N LEU A 61 0.10 0.82 -0.03
CA LEU A 61 0.28 1.14 -1.45
C LEU A 61 0.59 -0.07 -2.33
N HIS A 62 0.61 -1.28 -1.78
CA HIS A 62 0.80 -2.48 -2.60
C HIS A 62 0.01 -3.66 -2.05
N THR A 63 -1.15 -3.89 -2.64
CA THR A 63 -2.03 -5.01 -2.28
C THR A 63 -2.62 -5.65 -3.53
N HIS A 64 -3.18 -6.83 -3.36
CA HIS A 64 -3.99 -7.52 -4.36
C HIS A 64 -5.26 -8.05 -3.67
N ILE A 65 -6.43 -7.50 -3.99
CA ILE A 65 -7.69 -7.99 -3.42
C ILE A 65 -8.22 -9.23 -4.16
N THR A 66 -7.60 -9.59 -5.28
CA THR A 66 -7.74 -10.88 -5.95
C THR A 66 -6.38 -11.54 -6.09
N LEU A 67 -6.32 -12.85 -6.24
CA LEU A 67 -5.11 -13.52 -6.69
C LEU A 67 -4.84 -13.14 -8.15
N LEU A 68 -3.64 -12.68 -8.41
CA LEU A 68 -3.13 -12.55 -9.77
C LEU A 68 -2.98 -13.95 -10.36
N GLY A 69 -3.70 -14.20 -11.42
CA GLY A 69 -3.85 -15.44 -12.14
C GLY A 69 -2.83 -16.55 -11.96
N GLY A 70 -3.30 -17.77 -11.88
CA GLY A 70 -2.53 -18.96 -12.20
C GLY A 70 -1.80 -19.66 -11.07
N VAL A 71 -1.82 -19.17 -9.85
CA VAL A 71 -1.29 -19.93 -8.71
C VAL A 71 -2.45 -20.44 -7.86
N GLY A 72 -2.99 -21.60 -8.23
CA GLY A 72 -4.00 -22.30 -7.46
C GLY A 72 -5.38 -22.37 -8.13
N GLU A 73 -6.32 -23.00 -7.44
CA GLU A 73 -7.67 -23.29 -7.95
C GLU A 73 -8.53 -22.06 -8.25
N ASN A 74 -8.12 -20.88 -7.81
CA ASN A 74 -8.87 -19.62 -7.97
C ASN A 74 -8.90 -19.06 -9.40
N SER A 75 -8.00 -19.51 -10.29
CA SER A 75 -8.07 -19.14 -11.72
C SER A 75 -9.31 -19.72 -12.42
N LYS A 76 -10.04 -20.62 -11.75
CA LYS A 76 -11.27 -21.26 -12.24
C LYS A 76 -12.54 -20.61 -11.68
N ASN A 77 -12.41 -19.62 -10.79
CA ASN A 77 -13.59 -19.00 -10.20
C ASN A 77 -14.30 -18.15 -11.24
N GLU A 78 -15.62 -18.33 -11.29
CA GLU A 78 -16.49 -17.47 -12.09
C GLU A 78 -16.28 -16.00 -11.71
N PRO A 79 -16.26 -15.03 -12.65
CA PRO A 79 -16.00 -13.62 -12.38
C PRO A 79 -16.86 -13.01 -11.27
N MET A 80 -18.12 -13.50 -11.12
CA MET A 80 -19.02 -13.06 -10.05
C MET A 80 -18.53 -13.52 -8.67
N GLN A 81 -17.99 -14.74 -8.54
CA GLN A 81 -17.42 -15.21 -7.29
C GLN A 81 -16.19 -14.41 -6.91
N LEU A 82 -15.30 -14.12 -7.88
CA LEU A 82 -14.14 -13.25 -7.65
C LEU A 82 -14.52 -11.86 -7.15
N LEU A 83 -15.60 -11.27 -7.66
CA LEU A 83 -16.11 -9.97 -7.21
C LEU A 83 -16.57 -10.01 -5.75
N ILE A 84 -17.29 -11.06 -5.36
CA ILE A 84 -17.77 -11.25 -3.98
C ILE A 84 -16.58 -11.44 -3.03
N ASP A 85 -15.64 -12.29 -3.40
CA ASP A 85 -14.44 -12.56 -2.58
C ASP A 85 -13.56 -11.32 -2.43
N ALA A 86 -13.38 -10.56 -3.52
CA ALA A 86 -12.64 -9.30 -3.51
C ALA A 86 -13.29 -8.22 -2.64
N ALA A 87 -14.63 -8.11 -2.67
CA ALA A 87 -15.35 -7.19 -1.79
C ALA A 87 -15.19 -7.59 -0.31
N ALA A 88 -15.28 -8.88 0.00
CA ALA A 88 -15.03 -9.41 1.34
C ALA A 88 -13.58 -9.17 1.79
N GLN A 89 -12.61 -9.37 0.90
CA GLN A 89 -11.19 -9.10 1.18
C GLN A 89 -10.96 -7.61 1.42
N ALA A 90 -11.51 -6.72 0.59
CA ALA A 90 -11.41 -5.28 0.79
C ALA A 90 -11.97 -4.85 2.17
N LYS A 91 -13.10 -5.40 2.59
CA LYS A 91 -13.66 -5.13 3.92
C LYS A 91 -12.72 -5.58 5.06
N ARG A 92 -11.95 -6.66 4.88
CA ARG A 92 -10.99 -7.13 5.91
C ARG A 92 -9.90 -6.11 6.19
N PHE A 93 -9.44 -5.35 5.18
CA PHE A 93 -8.43 -4.31 5.39
C PHE A 93 -8.89 -3.26 6.39
N LEU A 94 -10.16 -2.87 6.36
CA LEU A 94 -10.70 -1.91 7.34
C LEU A 94 -10.55 -2.39 8.78
N LYS A 95 -10.77 -3.69 9.04
CA LYS A 95 -10.65 -4.25 10.40
C LYS A 95 -9.24 -4.10 10.97
N TYR A 96 -8.23 -4.11 10.11
CA TYR A 96 -6.84 -3.92 10.51
C TYR A 96 -6.37 -2.46 10.47
N GLY A 97 -7.30 -1.52 10.25
CA GLY A 97 -7.02 -0.09 10.25
C GLY A 97 -6.58 0.48 8.89
N PHE A 98 -6.48 -0.33 7.84
CA PHE A 98 -6.18 0.18 6.49
C PHE A 98 -7.44 0.80 5.89
N THR A 99 -7.55 2.11 5.99
CA THR A 99 -8.69 2.88 5.46
C THR A 99 -8.50 3.29 4.00
N THR A 100 -7.28 3.12 3.48
CA THR A 100 -6.94 3.29 2.07
C THR A 100 -5.99 2.18 1.63
N ILE A 101 -6.26 1.57 0.48
CA ILE A 101 -5.38 0.58 -0.14
C ILE A 101 -5.21 0.87 -1.63
N ARG A 102 -4.03 0.51 -2.17
CA ARG A 102 -3.76 0.53 -3.61
C ARG A 102 -3.65 -0.90 -4.13
N ASP A 103 -4.61 -1.31 -4.95
CA ASP A 103 -4.59 -2.61 -5.62
C ASP A 103 -3.67 -2.55 -6.83
N CYS A 104 -2.58 -3.29 -6.77
CA CYS A 104 -1.54 -3.33 -7.79
C CYS A 104 -1.79 -4.35 -8.90
N GLY A 105 -3.03 -4.73 -9.10
CA GLY A 105 -3.50 -5.58 -10.17
C GLY A 105 -4.49 -6.62 -9.71
N SER A 106 -5.60 -6.69 -10.43
CA SER A 106 -6.66 -7.65 -10.17
C SER A 106 -7.11 -8.30 -11.47
N TYR A 107 -7.47 -9.59 -11.38
CA TYR A 107 -8.02 -10.32 -12.52
C TYR A 107 -9.29 -9.62 -13.02
N GLU A 108 -9.41 -9.48 -14.36
CA GLU A 108 -10.59 -8.87 -15.02
C GLU A 108 -11.01 -7.51 -14.43
N ARG A 109 -10.08 -6.73 -13.90
CA ARG A 109 -10.33 -5.40 -13.29
C ARG A 109 -11.27 -5.43 -12.09
N VAL A 110 -11.38 -6.56 -11.40
CA VAL A 110 -12.32 -6.74 -10.28
C VAL A 110 -12.15 -5.64 -9.23
N ALA A 111 -10.91 -5.23 -8.92
CA ALA A 111 -10.67 -4.13 -7.97
C ALA A 111 -11.31 -2.81 -8.40
N THR A 112 -11.36 -2.50 -9.70
CA THR A 112 -12.04 -1.30 -10.21
C THR A 112 -13.55 -1.38 -9.96
N TYR A 113 -14.17 -2.54 -10.12
CA TYR A 113 -15.58 -2.75 -9.82
C TYR A 113 -15.85 -2.65 -8.32
N VAL A 114 -15.04 -3.29 -7.46
CA VAL A 114 -15.16 -3.19 -6.00
C VAL A 114 -15.02 -1.74 -5.54
N ARG A 115 -14.03 -1.00 -6.05
CA ARG A 115 -13.88 0.44 -5.79
C ARG A 115 -15.16 1.21 -6.10
N ASN A 116 -15.75 0.96 -7.26
CA ASN A 116 -16.97 1.64 -7.66
C ASN A 116 -18.14 1.26 -6.74
N MET A 117 -18.26 -0.02 -6.36
CA MET A 117 -19.29 -0.47 -5.41
C MET A 117 -19.15 0.23 -4.06
N ILE A 118 -17.91 0.37 -3.53
CA ILE A 118 -17.64 1.08 -2.28
C ILE A 118 -18.03 2.56 -2.42
N ARG A 119 -17.65 3.24 -3.52
CA ARG A 119 -18.00 4.64 -3.79
C ARG A 119 -19.51 4.86 -3.91
N MET A 120 -20.25 3.87 -4.40
CA MET A 120 -21.71 3.89 -4.50
C MET A 120 -22.42 3.48 -3.20
N GLY A 121 -21.68 3.08 -2.17
CA GLY A 121 -22.25 2.61 -0.90
C GLY A 121 -22.90 1.22 -0.97
N LEU A 122 -22.61 0.43 -1.99
CA LEU A 122 -23.16 -0.93 -2.18
C LEU A 122 -22.44 -1.98 -1.32
N CYS A 123 -21.21 -1.71 -0.92
CA CYS A 123 -20.47 -2.51 0.05
C CYS A 123 -19.54 -1.62 0.89
N GLU A 124 -19.17 -2.11 2.07
CA GLU A 124 -18.17 -1.49 2.94
C GLU A 124 -16.76 -1.85 2.48
N GLY A 125 -15.85 -0.89 2.54
CA GLY A 125 -14.43 -1.10 2.22
C GLY A 125 -13.60 0.17 2.41
N PRO A 126 -12.27 0.06 2.26
CA PRO A 126 -11.36 1.19 2.28
C PRO A 126 -11.54 2.07 1.03
N ASN A 127 -10.91 3.24 1.05
CA ASN A 127 -10.66 3.95 -0.20
C ASN A 127 -9.76 3.05 -1.06
N LEU A 128 -10.25 2.61 -2.20
CA LEU A 128 -9.53 1.72 -3.08
C LEU A 128 -9.00 2.50 -4.29
N ILE A 129 -7.69 2.45 -4.49
CA ILE A 129 -6.97 2.97 -5.67
C ILE A 129 -6.64 1.75 -6.53
N ALA A 130 -7.13 1.68 -7.77
CA ALA A 130 -7.04 0.48 -8.59
C ALA A 130 -6.39 0.75 -9.96
N CYS A 131 -5.42 -0.08 -10.36
CA CYS A 131 -4.79 0.01 -11.69
C CYS A 131 -5.57 -0.73 -12.79
N GLY A 132 -6.59 -1.51 -12.44
CA GLY A 132 -7.20 -2.44 -13.37
C GLY A 132 -6.36 -3.70 -13.56
N ASN A 133 -6.14 -4.10 -14.80
CA ASN A 133 -5.18 -5.18 -15.10
C ASN A 133 -3.75 -4.70 -15.05
N THR A 134 -2.86 -5.56 -14.59
CA THR A 134 -1.43 -5.33 -14.71
C THR A 134 -0.99 -5.53 -16.17
N LEU A 135 -0.14 -4.63 -16.66
CA LEU A 135 0.45 -4.73 -17.99
C LEU A 135 1.82 -5.41 -17.90
N ALA A 136 2.01 -6.46 -18.65
CA ALA A 136 3.23 -7.25 -18.62
C ALA A 136 3.68 -7.64 -20.04
N SER A 137 4.99 -7.80 -20.26
CA SER A 137 5.50 -8.34 -21.51
C SER A 137 5.23 -9.85 -21.60
N SER A 138 5.20 -10.39 -22.80
CA SER A 138 5.05 -11.84 -23.05
C SER A 138 6.17 -12.66 -22.40
N ALA A 139 7.29 -12.04 -22.05
CA ALA A 139 8.39 -12.68 -21.33
C ALA A 139 8.04 -13.12 -19.90
N THR A 140 6.95 -12.63 -19.30
CA THR A 140 6.53 -13.03 -17.95
C THR A 140 5.97 -14.44 -17.89
N MET A 141 5.48 -14.98 -18.98
CA MET A 141 4.75 -16.26 -19.07
C MET A 141 3.57 -16.39 -18.07
N LYS A 142 3.10 -15.27 -17.54
CA LYS A 142 1.94 -15.24 -16.67
C LYS A 142 0.69 -15.01 -17.50
N GLU A 143 -0.39 -15.66 -17.10
CA GLU A 143 -1.71 -15.30 -17.60
C GLU A 143 -2.01 -13.85 -17.19
N GLY A 144 -2.45 -13.04 -18.13
CA GLY A 144 -2.71 -11.63 -17.91
C GLY A 144 -2.77 -10.86 -19.22
N TYR A 145 -2.71 -9.55 -19.11
CA TYR A 145 -2.69 -8.69 -20.28
C TYR A 145 -1.25 -8.58 -20.80
N LEU A 146 -0.87 -9.54 -21.66
CA LEU A 146 0.47 -9.61 -22.23
C LEU A 146 0.58 -8.67 -23.44
N LEU A 147 1.62 -7.84 -23.42
CA LEU A 147 1.88 -6.80 -24.40
C LEU A 147 3.35 -6.87 -24.81
N ASP A 148 3.61 -6.53 -26.07
CA ASP A 148 4.98 -6.41 -26.58
C ASP A 148 5.11 -5.14 -27.42
N GLY A 149 6.27 -4.50 -27.31
CA GLY A 149 6.62 -3.30 -28.03
C GLY A 149 5.87 -2.04 -27.56
N GLU A 150 6.35 -0.87 -27.96
CA GLU A 150 5.83 0.43 -27.58
C GLU A 150 4.32 0.58 -27.88
N LEU A 151 3.87 0.11 -29.05
CA LEU A 151 2.47 0.19 -29.43
C LEU A 151 1.58 -0.66 -28.52
N GLY A 152 2.05 -1.86 -28.15
CA GLY A 152 1.35 -2.76 -27.23
C GLY A 152 1.09 -2.07 -25.90
N PHE A 153 2.13 -1.50 -25.28
CA PHE A 153 1.99 -0.78 -24.00
C PHE A 153 1.15 0.50 -24.14
N THR A 154 1.30 1.26 -25.23
CA THR A 154 0.45 2.43 -25.50
C THR A 154 -1.04 2.05 -25.53
N VAL A 155 -1.40 0.99 -26.25
CA VAL A 155 -2.78 0.50 -26.34
C VAL A 155 -3.26 -0.03 -24.99
N GLY A 156 -2.42 -0.79 -24.28
CA GLY A 156 -2.72 -1.31 -22.95
C GLY A 156 -3.05 -0.21 -21.96
N VAL A 157 -2.21 0.81 -21.85
CA VAL A 157 -2.44 1.96 -20.96
C VAL A 157 -3.74 2.68 -21.29
N ARG A 158 -4.01 2.97 -22.57
CA ARG A 158 -5.26 3.62 -22.99
C ARG A 158 -6.48 2.78 -22.63
N LYS A 159 -6.38 1.47 -22.73
CA LYS A 159 -7.45 0.55 -22.39
C LYS A 159 -7.74 0.60 -20.88
N GLU A 160 -6.72 0.49 -20.02
CA GLU A 160 -6.94 0.57 -18.58
C GLU A 160 -7.45 1.95 -18.15
N ALA A 161 -6.93 3.04 -18.73
CA ALA A 161 -7.45 4.39 -18.52
C ALA A 161 -8.94 4.51 -18.92
N ALA A 162 -9.34 3.95 -20.06
CA ALA A 162 -10.74 3.96 -20.51
C ALA A 162 -11.68 3.15 -19.58
N TYR A 163 -11.16 2.12 -18.91
CA TYR A 163 -11.89 1.38 -17.87
C TYR A 163 -11.83 2.05 -16.48
N GLY A 164 -11.21 3.23 -16.39
CA GLY A 164 -11.20 4.05 -15.19
C GLY A 164 -10.13 3.64 -14.17
N ALA A 165 -8.99 3.13 -14.60
CA ALA A 165 -7.85 2.93 -13.71
C ALA A 165 -7.44 4.27 -13.05
N ASP A 166 -7.04 4.22 -11.78
CA ASP A 166 -6.51 5.39 -11.05
C ASP A 166 -5.00 5.55 -11.28
N PHE A 167 -4.30 4.52 -11.72
CA PHE A 167 -2.88 4.49 -12.10
C PHE A 167 -2.61 3.27 -12.99
N ILE A 168 -1.40 3.14 -13.51
CA ILE A 168 -0.98 2.01 -14.35
C ILE A 168 0.05 1.17 -13.60
N LYS A 169 -0.09 -0.16 -13.62
CA LYS A 169 0.90 -1.10 -13.08
C LYS A 169 1.56 -1.88 -14.21
N ILE A 170 2.89 -1.89 -14.21
CA ILE A 170 3.72 -2.68 -15.12
C ILE A 170 4.61 -3.68 -14.37
N TYR A 171 5.07 -4.73 -15.04
CA TYR A 171 6.15 -5.60 -14.60
C TYR A 171 7.42 -5.29 -15.40
N ALA A 172 8.39 -4.61 -14.77
CA ALA A 172 9.65 -4.27 -15.41
C ALA A 172 10.73 -5.34 -15.23
N SER A 173 10.60 -6.20 -14.22
CA SER A 173 11.47 -7.37 -14.00
C SER A 173 10.64 -8.64 -13.75
N GLY A 174 11.29 -9.81 -13.77
CA GLY A 174 10.67 -11.06 -13.37
C GLY A 174 10.26 -11.06 -11.89
N SER A 175 9.44 -12.04 -11.52
CA SER A 175 8.89 -12.21 -10.17
C SER A 175 9.59 -13.32 -9.40
N ALA A 176 9.74 -13.15 -8.08
CA ALA A 176 10.25 -14.17 -7.15
C ALA A 176 9.45 -15.47 -7.21
N TYR A 177 8.16 -15.39 -7.50
CA TYR A 177 7.26 -16.52 -7.58
C TYR A 177 7.21 -17.19 -8.95
N ASN A 178 8.06 -16.78 -9.89
CA ASN A 178 8.19 -17.49 -11.18
C ASN A 178 9.00 -18.77 -10.97
N PRO A 179 8.42 -19.99 -11.16
CA PRO A 179 9.11 -21.25 -10.88
C PRO A 179 10.23 -21.58 -11.87
N THR A 180 10.18 -21.04 -13.08
CA THR A 180 11.08 -21.39 -14.18
C THR A 180 12.03 -20.28 -14.58
N GLY A 181 11.78 -19.04 -14.15
CA GLY A 181 12.55 -17.87 -14.55
C GLY A 181 13.61 -17.44 -13.57
N VAL A 182 14.60 -16.73 -14.06
CA VAL A 182 15.47 -15.92 -13.23
C VAL A 182 14.65 -14.69 -12.83
N PRO A 183 14.27 -14.55 -11.53
CA PRO A 183 13.30 -13.53 -11.11
C PRO A 183 13.82 -12.11 -11.27
N LEU A 184 15.08 -11.94 -11.61
CA LEU A 184 15.81 -10.70 -11.43
C LEU A 184 16.18 -10.01 -12.74
N ASN A 185 15.88 -10.61 -13.89
CA ASN A 185 16.19 -9.98 -15.17
C ASN A 185 15.16 -8.90 -15.51
N PRO A 186 15.61 -7.78 -16.15
CA PRO A 186 14.70 -6.91 -16.86
C PRO A 186 13.91 -7.69 -17.92
N ILE A 187 12.61 -7.46 -18.00
CA ILE A 187 11.71 -8.12 -18.96
C ILE A 187 10.97 -7.11 -19.84
N MET A 188 11.23 -5.83 -19.65
CA MET A 188 10.77 -4.74 -20.50
C MET A 188 11.96 -3.96 -21.02
N THR A 189 11.86 -3.48 -22.24
CA THR A 189 12.81 -2.52 -22.80
C THR A 189 12.54 -1.11 -22.25
N ARG A 190 13.51 -0.20 -22.37
CA ARG A 190 13.33 1.21 -21.99
C ARG A 190 12.24 1.89 -22.81
N GLU A 191 12.13 1.54 -24.07
CA GLU A 191 11.12 2.05 -25.01
C GLU A 191 9.72 1.65 -24.55
N GLU A 192 9.52 0.41 -24.13
CA GLU A 192 8.24 -0.09 -23.59
C GLU A 192 7.85 0.62 -22.29
N ILE A 193 8.81 0.77 -21.35
CA ILE A 193 8.58 1.51 -20.10
C ILE A 193 8.22 2.96 -20.40
N ARG A 194 8.96 3.61 -21.30
CA ARG A 194 8.70 5.01 -21.68
C ARG A 194 7.34 5.17 -22.35
N ALA A 195 6.99 4.27 -23.28
CA ALA A 195 5.68 4.29 -23.94
C ALA A 195 4.53 4.18 -22.89
N ALA A 196 4.69 3.32 -21.90
CA ALA A 196 3.72 3.21 -20.81
C ALA A 196 3.64 4.50 -19.99
N VAL A 197 4.78 5.09 -19.58
CA VAL A 197 4.83 6.32 -18.76
C VAL A 197 4.27 7.52 -19.51
N ASP A 198 4.71 7.75 -20.75
CA ASP A 198 4.26 8.91 -21.54
C ASP A 198 2.76 8.82 -21.84
N THR A 199 2.26 7.62 -22.14
CA THR A 199 0.83 7.41 -22.37
C THR A 199 0.02 7.59 -21.08
N ALA A 200 0.50 7.08 -19.95
CA ALA A 200 -0.15 7.27 -18.66
C ALA A 200 -0.24 8.77 -18.30
N LYS A 201 0.85 9.51 -18.47
CA LYS A 201 0.92 10.96 -18.20
C LYS A 201 -0.11 11.75 -19.02
N VAL A 202 -0.27 11.45 -20.32
CA VAL A 202 -1.29 12.11 -21.17
C VAL A 202 -2.71 11.84 -20.68
N ASN A 203 -2.94 10.70 -20.02
CA ASN A 203 -4.22 10.34 -19.43
C ASN A 203 -4.39 10.80 -17.95
N GLY A 204 -3.46 11.60 -17.42
CA GLY A 204 -3.48 12.08 -16.04
C GLY A 204 -3.17 10.98 -15.00
N LEU A 205 -2.53 9.89 -15.43
CA LEU A 205 -2.18 8.74 -14.60
C LEU A 205 -0.67 8.68 -14.36
N TYR A 206 -0.25 7.99 -13.31
CA TYR A 206 1.15 7.63 -13.08
C TYR A 206 1.37 6.13 -13.28
N VAL A 207 2.64 5.73 -13.34
CA VAL A 207 3.03 4.32 -13.47
C VAL A 207 3.69 3.84 -12.17
N ALA A 208 3.29 2.65 -11.71
CA ALA A 208 3.92 1.86 -10.68
C ALA A 208 4.56 0.61 -11.34
N ALA A 209 5.81 0.27 -10.97
CA ALA A 209 6.54 -0.83 -11.60
C ALA A 209 6.95 -1.90 -10.58
N HIS A 210 6.52 -3.14 -10.79
CA HIS A 210 7.14 -4.29 -10.14
C HIS A 210 8.58 -4.41 -10.63
N CYS A 211 9.53 -4.40 -9.70
CA CYS A 211 10.93 -4.35 -10.05
C CYS A 211 11.84 -4.92 -8.95
N HIS A 212 12.63 -5.95 -9.28
CA HIS A 212 13.63 -6.52 -8.38
C HIS A 212 15.06 -6.20 -8.81
N ALA A 213 15.33 -6.21 -10.13
CA ALA A 213 16.67 -6.05 -10.69
C ALA A 213 17.12 -4.58 -10.70
N ASP A 214 18.39 -4.31 -10.34
CA ASP A 214 18.96 -2.96 -10.33
C ASP A 214 18.83 -2.24 -11.67
N GLU A 215 19.14 -2.93 -12.78
CA GLU A 215 19.04 -2.37 -14.13
C GLU A 215 17.60 -1.97 -14.50
N ALA A 216 16.61 -2.79 -14.09
CA ALA A 216 15.21 -2.48 -14.33
C ALA A 216 14.75 -1.29 -13.48
N VAL A 217 15.18 -1.23 -12.20
CA VAL A 217 14.91 -0.08 -11.32
C VAL A 217 15.47 1.20 -11.93
N ARG A 218 16.72 1.18 -12.39
CA ARG A 218 17.35 2.31 -13.05
C ARG A 218 16.58 2.76 -14.30
N ALA A 219 16.20 1.81 -15.17
CA ALA A 219 15.41 2.12 -16.34
C ALA A 219 14.05 2.74 -15.99
N CYS A 220 13.37 2.24 -14.95
CA CYS A 220 12.12 2.80 -14.47
C CYS A 220 12.28 4.23 -13.97
N ILE A 221 13.30 4.52 -13.15
CA ILE A 221 13.59 5.88 -12.66
C ILE A 221 13.83 6.82 -13.84
N GLU A 222 14.72 6.46 -14.76
CA GLU A 222 15.09 7.28 -15.93
C GLU A 222 13.92 7.49 -16.90
N CYS A 223 12.94 6.58 -16.94
CA CYS A 223 11.73 6.73 -17.73
C CYS A 223 10.62 7.50 -17.02
N GLY A 224 10.76 7.83 -15.72
CA GLY A 224 9.79 8.63 -14.97
C GLY A 224 8.65 7.81 -14.33
N VAL A 225 8.91 6.55 -13.99
CA VAL A 225 8.00 5.73 -13.16
C VAL A 225 7.89 6.38 -11.78
N ARG A 226 6.66 6.48 -11.24
CA ARG A 226 6.42 7.13 -9.95
C ARG A 226 6.75 6.24 -8.76
N THR A 227 6.38 4.96 -8.77
CA THR A 227 6.69 4.06 -7.67
C THR A 227 7.36 2.78 -8.15
N ILE A 228 8.45 2.43 -7.46
CA ILE A 228 9.19 1.19 -7.66
C ILE A 228 8.80 0.24 -6.54
N GLU A 229 8.10 -0.82 -6.92
CA GLU A 229 7.61 -1.83 -6.00
C GLU A 229 8.72 -2.86 -5.71
N HIS A 230 8.84 -3.30 -4.47
CA HIS A 230 9.83 -4.26 -3.96
C HIS A 230 11.27 -3.74 -3.94
N ALA A 231 11.84 -3.30 -5.06
CA ALA A 231 13.18 -2.72 -5.20
C ALA A 231 14.30 -3.54 -4.52
N THR A 232 14.29 -4.87 -4.73
CA THR A 232 15.04 -5.83 -3.91
C THR A 232 16.56 -5.67 -4.00
N TYR A 233 17.10 -5.41 -5.20
CA TYR A 233 18.56 -5.49 -5.46
C TYR A 233 19.12 -4.16 -5.99
N ILE A 234 18.69 -3.03 -5.40
CA ILE A 234 19.21 -1.72 -5.81
C ILE A 234 20.63 -1.50 -5.32
N SER A 235 21.49 -0.96 -6.20
CA SER A 235 22.86 -0.54 -5.89
C SER A 235 22.92 0.86 -5.25
N ASP A 236 24.10 1.23 -4.73
CA ASP A 236 24.33 2.60 -4.22
C ASP A 236 24.09 3.64 -5.31
N ALA A 237 24.60 3.38 -6.53
CA ALA A 237 24.42 4.29 -7.67
C ALA A 237 22.94 4.44 -8.07
N THR A 238 22.15 3.39 -7.96
CA THR A 238 20.71 3.45 -8.25
C THR A 238 19.96 4.16 -7.12
N THR A 239 20.41 4.04 -5.87
CA THR A 239 19.87 4.83 -4.76
C THR A 239 20.15 6.33 -4.96
N ASP A 240 21.36 6.70 -5.38
CA ASP A 240 21.70 8.10 -5.69
C ASP A 240 20.84 8.64 -6.84
N LEU A 241 20.62 7.83 -7.87
CA LEU A 241 19.71 8.19 -8.96
C LEU A 241 18.27 8.39 -8.48
N LEU A 242 17.78 7.54 -7.59
CA LEU A 242 16.46 7.69 -6.98
C LEU A 242 16.34 9.00 -6.20
N LEU A 243 17.36 9.33 -5.39
CA LEU A 243 17.37 10.57 -4.60
C LEU A 243 17.40 11.82 -5.48
N ALA A 244 18.02 11.74 -6.64
CA ALA A 244 18.08 12.84 -7.62
C ALA A 244 16.79 12.96 -8.46
N ALA A 245 15.95 11.90 -8.46
CA ALA A 245 14.75 11.87 -9.27
C ALA A 245 13.59 12.60 -8.56
N GLU A 246 12.93 13.50 -9.28
CA GLU A 246 11.69 14.09 -8.80
C GLU A 246 10.54 13.08 -8.91
N ASN A 247 9.73 12.97 -7.87
CA ASN A 247 8.49 12.17 -7.86
C ASN A 247 8.66 10.67 -8.16
N CYS A 248 9.80 10.08 -7.77
CA CYS A 248 10.00 8.64 -7.81
C CYS A 248 10.25 8.10 -6.40
N TYR A 249 9.53 7.06 -6.00
CA TYR A 249 9.50 6.56 -4.63
C TYR A 249 9.65 5.04 -4.58
N LEU A 250 10.27 4.51 -3.52
CA LEU A 250 10.28 3.07 -3.25
C LEU A 250 9.02 2.68 -2.46
N VAL A 251 8.43 1.56 -2.84
CA VAL A 251 7.36 0.90 -2.07
C VAL A 251 7.78 -0.56 -1.83
N PRO A 252 8.68 -0.81 -0.87
CA PRO A 252 9.08 -2.17 -0.51
C PRO A 252 7.93 -2.93 0.13
N THR A 253 8.00 -4.28 0.05
CA THR A 253 6.97 -5.19 0.53
C THR A 253 7.61 -6.38 1.22
N LEU A 254 8.07 -6.22 2.45
CA LEU A 254 8.75 -7.30 3.18
C LEU A 254 7.81 -8.44 3.53
N ALA A 255 6.53 -8.15 3.77
CA ALA A 255 5.52 -9.13 4.16
C ALA A 255 5.35 -10.26 3.12
N CYS A 256 5.55 -9.98 1.82
CA CYS A 256 5.46 -11.02 0.79
C CYS A 256 6.54 -12.11 0.93
N THR A 257 7.58 -11.88 1.72
CA THR A 257 8.63 -12.87 2.01
C THR A 257 8.33 -13.73 3.25
N ASP A 258 7.20 -13.51 3.92
CA ASP A 258 6.80 -14.31 5.09
C ASP A 258 6.27 -15.68 4.66
N VAL A 259 6.96 -16.72 5.07
CA VAL A 259 6.61 -18.12 4.82
C VAL A 259 6.12 -18.84 6.07
N SER A 260 5.83 -18.10 7.14
CA SER A 260 5.44 -18.69 8.44
C SER A 260 4.18 -19.55 8.34
N GLN A 261 3.27 -19.22 7.42
CA GLN A 261 2.02 -19.90 7.19
C GLN A 261 2.03 -20.86 5.98
N THR A 262 3.18 -21.01 5.32
CA THR A 262 3.34 -21.94 4.19
C THR A 262 3.36 -23.38 4.71
N ASP A 263 2.83 -24.32 3.92
CA ASP A 263 2.89 -25.75 4.22
C ASP A 263 4.33 -26.17 4.57
N PRO A 264 4.54 -26.97 5.62
CA PRO A 264 5.90 -27.36 6.06
C PRO A 264 6.73 -28.03 4.97
N VAL A 265 6.12 -28.73 4.02
CA VAL A 265 6.82 -29.41 2.92
C VAL A 265 7.38 -28.41 1.93
N GLU A 266 6.60 -27.37 1.60
CA GLU A 266 7.01 -26.33 0.67
C GLU A 266 7.85 -25.24 1.33
N ARG A 267 7.72 -25.08 2.64
CA ARG A 267 8.37 -24.01 3.42
C ARG A 267 9.87 -23.97 3.21
N LYS A 268 10.56 -25.12 3.16
CA LYS A 268 12.01 -25.15 2.95
C LYS A 268 12.39 -24.54 1.61
N PHE A 269 11.69 -24.90 0.54
CA PHE A 269 11.93 -24.35 -0.81
C PHE A 269 11.74 -22.82 -0.82
N TRP A 270 10.65 -22.35 -0.22
CA TRP A 270 10.38 -20.92 -0.18
C TRP A 270 11.34 -20.16 0.74
N LEU A 271 11.75 -20.73 1.88
CA LEU A 271 12.76 -20.11 2.77
C LEU A 271 14.09 -19.92 2.04
N GLU A 272 14.59 -20.93 1.36
CA GLU A 272 15.85 -20.85 0.61
C GLU A 272 15.80 -19.75 -0.47
N ARG A 273 14.64 -19.49 -1.03
CA ARG A 273 14.43 -18.51 -2.10
C ARG A 273 14.14 -17.10 -1.58
N LEU A 274 13.28 -16.96 -0.59
CA LEU A 274 12.77 -15.66 -0.14
C LEU A 274 13.62 -15.03 0.96
N THR A 275 14.35 -15.82 1.77
CA THR A 275 15.22 -15.26 2.82
C THR A 275 16.29 -14.33 2.25
N PRO A 276 17.07 -14.70 1.22
CA PRO A 276 18.06 -13.79 0.64
C PRO A 276 17.41 -12.53 0.02
N MET A 277 16.20 -12.66 -0.50
CA MET A 277 15.45 -11.52 -1.03
C MET A 277 15.09 -10.54 0.08
N ARG A 278 14.54 -11.02 1.21
CA ARG A 278 14.21 -10.18 2.37
C ARG A 278 15.42 -9.45 2.89
N GLU A 279 16.57 -10.15 3.05
CA GLU A 279 17.81 -9.52 3.49
C GLU A 279 18.28 -8.41 2.55
N ASN A 280 18.13 -8.59 1.23
CA ASN A 280 18.48 -7.57 0.25
C ASN A 280 17.49 -6.40 0.30
N MET A 281 16.18 -6.66 0.41
CA MET A 281 15.15 -5.62 0.57
C MET A 281 15.39 -4.81 1.85
N CYS A 282 15.73 -5.44 2.97
CA CYS A 282 16.09 -4.74 4.20
C CYS A 282 17.30 -3.83 4.01
N ARG A 283 18.36 -4.31 3.33
CA ARG A 283 19.53 -3.48 3.00
C ARG A 283 19.16 -2.30 2.09
N ALA A 284 18.31 -2.53 1.08
CA ALA A 284 17.83 -1.48 0.20
C ALA A 284 17.03 -0.40 0.94
N ILE A 285 16.11 -0.83 1.81
CA ILE A 285 15.33 0.07 2.68
C ILE A 285 16.26 0.88 3.58
N GLN A 286 17.20 0.22 4.29
CA GLN A 286 18.13 0.89 5.19
C GLN A 286 19.00 1.92 4.47
N ARG A 287 19.46 1.61 3.26
CA ARG A 287 20.27 2.51 2.45
C ARG A 287 19.45 3.73 2.02
N ALA A 288 18.27 3.50 1.44
CA ALA A 288 17.40 4.57 1.00
C ALA A 288 16.96 5.47 2.18
N TYR A 289 16.64 4.88 3.32
CA TYR A 289 16.27 5.59 4.53
C TYR A 289 17.42 6.49 5.05
N ARG A 290 18.64 5.94 5.17
CA ARG A 290 19.83 6.71 5.61
C ARG A 290 20.18 7.84 4.66
N ALA A 291 19.87 7.68 3.39
CA ALA A 291 20.07 8.70 2.36
C ALA A 291 18.92 9.73 2.29
N GLY A 292 17.90 9.60 3.15
CA GLY A 292 16.79 10.55 3.25
C GLY A 292 15.69 10.36 2.21
N ALA A 293 15.63 9.20 1.52
CA ALA A 293 14.56 8.90 0.58
C ALA A 293 13.20 8.79 1.29
N MET A 294 12.15 9.32 0.67
CA MET A 294 10.78 9.03 1.07
C MET A 294 10.43 7.61 0.61
N ILE A 295 10.13 6.74 1.58
CA ILE A 295 9.81 5.32 1.35
C ILE A 295 8.34 5.10 1.68
N GLY A 296 7.60 4.44 0.79
CA GLY A 296 6.23 4.05 1.03
C GLY A 296 6.12 2.72 1.77
N PHE A 297 4.91 2.45 2.27
CA PHE A 297 4.53 1.22 2.94
C PHE A 297 3.65 0.39 1.99
N GLY A 298 4.03 -0.85 1.74
CA GLY A 298 3.28 -1.82 0.95
C GLY A 298 3.47 -3.22 1.51
N THR A 299 2.45 -4.08 1.45
CA THR A 299 2.52 -5.44 2.01
C THR A 299 2.63 -6.53 0.95
N ASP A 300 2.17 -6.26 -0.27
CA ASP A 300 1.93 -7.25 -1.32
C ASP A 300 0.98 -8.38 -0.85
N CYS A 301 0.04 -8.03 0.02
CA CYS A 301 -0.91 -8.97 0.55
C CYS A 301 -1.87 -9.46 -0.54
N VAL A 302 -2.04 -10.77 -0.59
CA VAL A 302 -3.01 -11.46 -1.43
C VAL A 302 -4.09 -12.14 -0.59
N PRO A 303 -5.26 -12.48 -1.15
CA PRO A 303 -6.31 -13.18 -0.42
C PRO A 303 -5.84 -14.45 0.28
N GLY A 304 -6.32 -14.67 1.49
CA GLY A 304 -5.98 -15.85 2.27
C GLY A 304 -4.69 -15.77 3.08
N GLN A 305 -3.87 -14.77 2.86
CA GLN A 305 -2.64 -14.59 3.63
C GLN A 305 -2.91 -13.86 4.96
N PRO A 306 -2.30 -14.31 6.06
CA PRO A 306 -2.53 -13.75 7.39
C PRO A 306 -1.65 -12.51 7.72
N GLN A 307 -0.91 -11.96 6.76
CA GLN A 307 0.07 -10.90 6.97
C GLN A 307 -0.48 -9.65 7.63
N TYR A 308 -1.79 -9.39 7.46
CA TYR A 308 -2.43 -8.27 8.17
C TYR A 308 -2.75 -8.60 9.62
N ALA A 309 -3.10 -9.87 9.92
CA ALA A 309 -3.56 -10.28 11.24
C ALA A 309 -2.50 -10.08 12.33
N ASN A 310 -1.24 -10.19 11.98
CA ASN A 310 -0.10 -10.08 12.90
C ASN A 310 0.87 -8.94 12.54
N GLY A 311 0.45 -8.00 11.69
CA GLY A 311 1.22 -6.81 11.35
C GLY A 311 2.62 -7.10 10.78
N VAL A 312 2.77 -8.15 9.98
CA VAL A 312 4.07 -8.65 9.51
C VAL A 312 4.94 -7.58 8.86
N GLU A 313 4.34 -6.71 8.05
CA GLU A 313 5.11 -5.63 7.39
C GLU A 313 5.66 -4.63 8.42
N PHE A 314 4.87 -4.26 9.44
CA PHE A 314 5.34 -3.41 10.53
C PHE A 314 6.49 -4.05 11.28
N ARG A 315 6.36 -5.35 11.59
CA ARG A 315 7.39 -6.11 12.28
C ARG A 315 8.70 -6.16 11.50
N PHE A 316 8.66 -6.56 10.23
CA PHE A 316 9.87 -6.67 9.41
C PHE A 316 10.56 -5.33 9.19
N ARG A 317 9.81 -4.23 9.06
CA ARG A 317 10.41 -2.89 8.97
C ARG A 317 11.10 -2.48 10.25
N ALA A 318 10.50 -2.74 11.40
CA ALA A 318 11.10 -2.39 12.69
C ALA A 318 12.25 -3.33 13.07
N GLU A 319 12.03 -4.65 13.00
CA GLU A 319 12.96 -5.65 13.51
C GLU A 319 14.06 -6.00 12.49
N ASP A 320 13.71 -6.34 11.25
CA ASP A 320 14.65 -6.80 10.23
C ASP A 320 15.33 -5.63 9.50
N ALA A 321 14.57 -4.58 9.15
CA ALA A 321 15.11 -3.39 8.51
C ALA A 321 15.62 -2.33 9.51
N GLY A 322 15.37 -2.50 10.82
CA GLY A 322 15.89 -1.63 11.89
C GLY A 322 15.39 -0.19 11.80
N MET A 323 14.16 0.02 11.37
CA MET A 323 13.58 1.34 11.25
C MET A 323 12.98 1.82 12.58
N ALA A 324 13.10 3.10 12.87
CA ALA A 324 12.43 3.68 14.02
C ALA A 324 10.90 3.57 13.87
N PRO A 325 10.16 3.18 14.93
CA PRO A 325 8.72 2.98 14.86
C PRO A 325 7.94 4.16 14.26
N ILE A 326 8.28 5.39 14.67
CA ILE A 326 7.63 6.59 14.13
C ILE A 326 7.81 6.73 12.60
N GLU A 327 8.96 6.34 12.06
CA GLU A 327 9.19 6.39 10.62
C GLU A 327 8.35 5.34 9.87
N VAL A 328 8.16 4.16 10.45
CA VAL A 328 7.27 3.14 9.88
C VAL A 328 5.82 3.62 9.89
N LEU A 329 5.38 4.29 10.96
CA LEU A 329 4.05 4.90 11.03
C LEU A 329 3.87 6.00 9.98
N LYS A 330 4.88 6.86 9.77
CA LYS A 330 4.86 7.88 8.71
C LYS A 330 4.74 7.26 7.33
N GLN A 331 5.42 6.15 7.08
CA GLN A 331 5.33 5.41 5.82
C GLN A 331 3.90 4.91 5.57
N ALA A 332 3.28 4.31 6.58
CA ALA A 332 1.92 3.79 6.48
C ALA A 332 0.81 4.87 6.52
N THR A 333 1.17 6.15 6.59
CA THR A 333 0.22 7.27 6.71
C THR A 333 0.62 8.45 5.82
N VAL A 334 1.31 9.45 6.36
CA VAL A 334 1.61 10.73 5.68
C VAL A 334 2.44 10.56 4.41
N TYR A 335 3.44 9.66 4.41
CA TYR A 335 4.25 9.42 3.22
C TYR A 335 3.44 8.71 2.12
N ASN A 336 2.69 7.69 2.48
CA ASN A 336 1.83 7.00 1.53
C ASN A 336 0.75 7.91 0.94
N ALA A 337 0.20 8.81 1.74
CA ALA A 337 -0.74 9.81 1.24
C ALA A 337 -0.09 10.71 0.17
N ALA A 338 1.11 11.23 0.43
CA ALA A 338 1.87 12.06 -0.51
C ALA A 338 2.29 11.26 -1.77
N ILE A 339 2.77 10.02 -1.61
CA ILE A 339 3.16 9.15 -2.73
C ILE A 339 1.94 8.86 -3.64
N ALA A 340 0.77 8.65 -3.06
CA ALA A 340 -0.46 8.41 -3.81
C ALA A 340 -1.12 9.69 -4.35
N GLY A 341 -0.67 10.89 -3.92
CA GLY A 341 -1.28 12.17 -4.30
C GLY A 341 -2.65 12.38 -3.66
N ILE A 342 -2.85 11.93 -2.43
CA ILE A 342 -4.12 12.02 -1.69
C ILE A 342 -3.96 12.73 -0.33
N GLU A 343 -2.86 13.40 -0.09
CA GLU A 343 -2.53 14.09 1.16
C GLU A 343 -3.51 15.20 1.54
N GLU A 344 -4.23 15.76 0.56
CA GLU A 344 -5.30 16.73 0.77
C GLU A 344 -6.63 16.07 1.22
N LYS A 345 -6.66 14.72 1.30
CA LYS A 345 -7.85 13.96 1.72
C LYS A 345 -7.63 13.18 3.00
N THR A 346 -6.47 12.55 3.17
CA THR A 346 -6.20 11.61 4.27
C THR A 346 -4.72 11.50 4.58
N GLY A 347 -4.35 10.65 5.55
CA GLY A 347 -2.97 10.34 5.92
C GLY A 347 -2.43 11.18 7.09
N CYS A 348 -3.20 12.17 7.57
CA CYS A 348 -2.84 13.00 8.71
C CYS A 348 -4.09 13.32 9.54
N ILE A 349 -3.95 13.49 10.86
CA ILE A 349 -5.02 13.99 11.72
C ILE A 349 -4.98 15.51 11.66
N LYS A 350 -5.73 16.10 10.72
CA LYS A 350 -5.74 17.54 10.46
C LYS A 350 -7.15 17.99 10.08
N ALA A 351 -7.54 19.17 10.56
CA ALA A 351 -8.82 19.74 10.18
C ALA A 351 -8.96 19.90 8.65
N GLY A 352 -10.10 19.53 8.12
CA GLY A 352 -10.44 19.50 6.69
C GLY A 352 -10.25 18.13 6.03
N LEU A 353 -9.43 17.24 6.59
CA LEU A 353 -9.22 15.90 6.05
C LEU A 353 -10.35 14.93 6.42
N ASP A 354 -10.44 13.82 5.70
CA ASP A 354 -11.39 12.75 6.01
C ASP A 354 -11.10 12.18 7.40
N ALA A 355 -12.15 11.91 8.15
CA ALA A 355 -12.05 11.29 9.46
C ALA A 355 -11.84 9.76 9.32
N ASP A 356 -10.78 9.40 8.62
CA ASP A 356 -10.23 8.06 8.53
C ASP A 356 -9.22 7.91 9.69
N LEU A 357 -9.60 7.19 10.74
CA LEU A 357 -8.86 7.19 12.02
C LEU A 357 -8.70 5.77 12.55
N VAL A 358 -7.60 5.54 13.26
CA VAL A 358 -7.28 4.27 13.91
C VAL A 358 -6.86 4.54 15.35
N LEU A 359 -7.52 3.90 16.30
CA LEU A 359 -7.17 3.97 17.72
C LEU A 359 -6.47 2.67 18.12
N VAL A 360 -5.27 2.77 18.67
CA VAL A 360 -4.49 1.63 19.16
C VAL A 360 -4.21 1.74 20.64
N ASP A 361 -4.17 0.59 21.32
CA ASP A 361 -3.90 0.54 22.75
C ASP A 361 -2.39 0.42 22.99
N GLY A 362 -1.77 1.52 23.38
CA GLY A 362 -0.33 1.65 23.63
C GLY A 362 0.34 2.76 22.83
N ASN A 363 1.67 2.75 22.83
CA ASN A 363 2.55 3.77 22.22
C ASN A 363 3.26 3.20 21.01
N PRO A 364 2.66 3.21 19.81
CA PRO A 364 3.23 2.55 18.61
C PRO A 364 4.50 3.25 18.08
N ASP A 365 4.76 4.49 18.46
CA ASP A 365 5.98 5.25 18.16
C ASP A 365 7.18 4.85 19.05
N GLU A 366 6.92 4.16 20.16
CA GLU A 366 7.91 3.64 21.10
C GLU A 366 8.06 2.13 20.98
N ASN A 367 6.93 1.42 20.79
CA ASN A 367 6.87 -0.03 20.65
C ASN A 367 6.01 -0.42 19.45
N MET A 368 6.65 -0.86 18.36
CA MET A 368 5.97 -1.25 17.13
C MET A 368 5.08 -2.49 17.29
N GLU A 369 5.27 -3.30 18.33
CA GLU A 369 4.46 -4.50 18.60
C GLU A 369 2.96 -4.16 18.73
N VAL A 370 2.64 -2.94 19.18
CA VAL A 370 1.25 -2.43 19.20
C VAL A 370 0.56 -2.58 17.85
N MET A 371 1.31 -2.44 16.75
CA MET A 371 0.79 -2.54 15.37
C MET A 371 0.69 -3.98 14.85
N TYR A 372 1.12 -4.98 15.62
CA TYR A 372 1.02 -6.40 15.20
C TYR A 372 -0.36 -6.99 15.49
N HIS A 373 -1.21 -6.26 16.19
CA HIS A 373 -2.53 -6.65 16.65
C HIS A 373 -3.63 -5.84 15.97
N LEU A 374 -4.87 -6.31 16.14
CA LEU A 374 -6.04 -5.54 15.70
C LEU A 374 -6.11 -4.21 16.48
N PRO A 375 -6.44 -3.10 15.80
CA PRO A 375 -6.66 -1.83 16.47
C PRO A 375 -7.85 -1.89 17.42
N PHE A 376 -7.85 -1.05 18.43
CA PHE A 376 -8.95 -0.94 19.39
C PHE A 376 -10.24 -0.40 18.74
N ALA A 377 -10.11 0.54 17.80
CA ALA A 377 -11.22 1.05 17.01
C ALA A 377 -10.73 1.61 15.67
N VAL A 378 -11.59 1.56 14.68
CA VAL A 378 -11.36 2.14 13.35
C VAL A 378 -12.56 2.97 12.95
N TRP A 379 -12.30 4.15 12.39
CA TRP A 379 -13.34 4.98 11.77
C TRP A 379 -12.99 5.19 10.31
N LYS A 380 -14.00 5.03 9.45
CA LYS A 380 -13.94 5.34 8.04
C LYS A 380 -14.91 6.47 7.73
N ALA A 381 -14.40 7.62 7.27
CA ALA A 381 -15.18 8.83 7.08
C ALA A 381 -16.06 9.15 8.32
N GLY A 382 -15.48 9.07 9.51
CA GLY A 382 -16.13 9.34 10.80
C GLY A 382 -17.12 8.28 11.29
N LYS A 383 -17.37 7.23 10.52
CA LYS A 383 -18.24 6.10 10.93
C LYS A 383 -17.40 4.98 11.51
N ARG A 384 -17.77 4.49 12.69
CA ARG A 384 -17.07 3.37 13.33
C ARG A 384 -17.26 2.10 12.51
N VAL A 385 -16.15 1.43 12.20
CA VAL A 385 -16.15 0.14 11.51
C VAL A 385 -16.50 -0.96 12.51
N ALA A 386 -17.41 -1.87 12.14
CA ALA A 386 -17.70 -3.05 12.93
C ALA A 386 -16.48 -4.01 12.91
N GLN A 387 -15.98 -4.37 14.07
CA GLN A 387 -14.87 -5.30 14.26
C GLN A 387 -15.32 -6.75 14.32
#